data_5f4ca759d9681031de5d5e64065798f7
#
_entry.id   5f4ca759d9681031de5d5e64065798f7
#
_cell.length_a   1.000
_cell.length_b   1.000
_cell.length_c   1.000
_cell.angle_alpha   90.00
_cell.angle_beta   90.00
_cell.angle_gamma   90.00
#
_symmetry.space_group_name_H-M   'P 1'
#
loop_
_entity.id
_entity.type
_entity.pdbx_description
1 polymer ?
#
loop_
_entity_poly.entity_id
_entity_poly.type
_entity_poly.pdbx_seq_one_letter_code
_entity_poly.pdbx_strand_id
1 'polypeptide(L)'
;MRWDALFNDMESQLAEADRLSLEAEIGERTRAELVAIELSDRLRGVLGCTLGVHLLSGESVRGRLAHAGAEALVIDEDWYQVLIPYPAVARYVGLGRLARSEPSVVRRALGLAHSLRALARDRAELSISLGGSTGVTRLEGVIDRVGKDYVDVAAVTPGEARRSRHVGDVSTVPFAALAAIRSRKHAGL
;
A
#
# COMPACT_ATOMS: atom_id res chain seq x y z
N MET A 1 8.80 -25.12 62.72
CA MET A 1 9.65 -25.90 61.78
C MET A 1 8.87 -26.69 60.71
N ARG A 2 7.89 -27.53 61.05
CA ARG A 2 7.15 -28.25 60.00
C ARG A 2 6.16 -27.37 59.24
N TRP A 3 5.59 -26.41 59.92
CA TRP A 3 4.63 -25.45 59.33
C TRP A 3 5.33 -24.38 58.46
N ASP A 4 6.51 -23.91 58.84
CA ASP A 4 7.28 -22.92 58.05
C ASP A 4 7.67 -23.51 56.66
N ALA A 5 8.07 -24.79 56.60
CA ALA A 5 8.36 -25.47 55.36
C ALA A 5 7.12 -25.61 54.44
N LEU A 6 5.95 -25.87 55.04
CA LEU A 6 4.68 -25.98 54.32
C LEU A 6 4.25 -24.61 53.76
N PHE A 7 4.35 -23.54 54.55
CA PHE A 7 4.01 -22.19 54.08
C PHE A 7 4.95 -21.72 52.98
N ASN A 8 6.24 -21.96 53.12
CA ASN A 8 7.22 -21.63 52.06
C ASN A 8 6.96 -22.40 50.74
N ASP A 9 6.55 -23.65 50.82
CA ASP A 9 6.18 -24.46 49.64
C ASP A 9 4.92 -23.92 48.96
N MET A 10 3.89 -23.58 49.77
CA MET A 10 2.65 -22.96 49.26
C MET A 10 2.91 -21.57 48.63
N GLU A 11 3.73 -20.73 49.26
CA GLU A 11 4.11 -19.42 48.70
C GLU A 11 4.86 -19.60 47.37
N SER A 12 5.78 -20.56 47.27
CA SER A 12 6.49 -20.86 46.04
C SER A 12 5.55 -21.36 44.93
N GLN A 13 4.57 -22.21 45.26
CA GLN A 13 3.57 -22.71 44.29
C GLN A 13 2.64 -21.59 43.82
N LEU A 14 2.22 -20.69 44.70
CA LEU A 14 1.41 -19.54 44.38
C LEU A 14 2.19 -18.56 43.46
N ALA A 15 3.42 -18.26 43.82
CA ALA A 15 4.28 -17.37 42.99
C ALA A 15 4.53 -17.95 41.60
N GLU A 16 4.70 -19.27 41.46
CA GLU A 16 4.84 -19.93 40.16
C GLU A 16 3.54 -19.93 39.37
N ALA A 17 2.39 -20.15 40.00
CA ALA A 17 1.09 -20.05 39.36
C ALA A 17 0.80 -18.64 38.84
N ASP A 18 1.11 -17.62 39.63
CA ASP A 18 0.96 -16.21 39.23
C ASP A 18 1.87 -15.86 38.04
N ARG A 19 3.12 -16.34 38.05
CA ARG A 19 4.06 -16.15 36.94
C ARG A 19 3.56 -16.77 35.64
N LEU A 20 3.09 -18.02 35.69
CA LEU A 20 2.52 -18.71 34.54
C LEU A 20 1.25 -18.04 34.01
N SER A 21 0.40 -17.55 34.90
CA SER A 21 -0.80 -16.78 34.53
C SER A 21 -0.45 -15.49 33.81
N LEU A 22 0.53 -14.74 34.33
CA LEU A 22 1.00 -13.50 33.71
C LEU A 22 1.63 -13.75 32.32
N GLU A 23 2.43 -14.81 32.18
CA GLU A 23 3.01 -15.20 30.90
C GLU A 23 1.94 -15.57 29.88
N ALA A 24 0.89 -16.28 30.31
CA ALA A 24 -0.24 -16.64 29.47
C ALA A 24 -1.02 -15.38 29.01
N GLU A 25 -1.30 -14.45 29.92
CA GLU A 25 -1.98 -13.18 29.62
C GLU A 25 -1.18 -12.33 28.64
N ILE A 26 0.14 -12.19 28.84
CA ILE A 26 1.03 -11.50 27.91
C ILE A 26 1.00 -12.17 26.54
N GLY A 27 1.04 -13.51 26.49
CA GLY A 27 0.99 -14.27 25.25
C GLY A 27 -0.33 -14.10 24.49
N GLU A 28 -1.46 -14.05 25.19
CA GLU A 28 -2.78 -13.81 24.58
C GLU A 28 -2.90 -12.38 24.06
N ARG A 29 -2.47 -11.40 24.85
CA ARG A 29 -2.48 -9.98 24.45
C ARG A 29 -1.61 -9.74 23.22
N THR A 30 -0.41 -10.31 23.19
CA THR A 30 0.49 -10.22 22.03
C THR A 30 -0.14 -10.85 20.78
N ARG A 31 -0.81 -11.97 20.90
CA ARG A 31 -1.53 -12.61 19.79
C ARG A 31 -2.70 -11.75 19.30
N ALA A 32 -3.48 -11.19 20.20
CA ALA A 32 -4.59 -10.30 19.87
C ALA A 32 -4.09 -9.02 19.14
N GLU A 33 -3.00 -8.43 19.61
CA GLU A 33 -2.38 -7.27 18.97
C GLU A 33 -1.86 -7.59 17.55
N LEU A 34 -1.25 -8.77 17.37
CA LEU A 34 -0.76 -9.20 16.03
C LEU A 34 -1.90 -9.40 15.02
N VAL A 35 -3.05 -9.92 15.45
CA VAL A 35 -4.24 -10.12 14.59
C VAL A 35 -4.87 -8.79 14.20
N ALA A 36 -4.73 -7.75 15.01
CA ALA A 36 -5.27 -6.42 14.73
C ALA A 36 -4.43 -5.58 13.75
N ILE A 37 -3.20 -6.03 13.42
CA ILE A 37 -2.30 -5.30 12.51
C ILE A 37 -2.79 -5.43 11.06
N GLU A 38 -3.13 -4.31 10.45
CA GLU A 38 -3.46 -4.25 9.02
C GLU A 38 -2.20 -4.24 8.13
N LEU A 39 -2.35 -4.69 6.90
CA LEU A 39 -1.27 -4.63 5.90
C LEU A 39 -0.78 -3.21 5.67
N SER A 40 -1.69 -2.24 5.65
CA SER A 40 -1.38 -0.82 5.52
C SER A 40 -0.46 -0.31 6.64
N ASP A 41 -0.64 -0.79 7.88
CA ASP A 41 0.21 -0.43 9.02
C ASP A 41 1.61 -1.04 8.90
N ARG A 42 1.71 -2.27 8.38
CA ARG A 42 3.00 -2.89 8.08
C ARG A 42 3.76 -2.15 6.99
N LEU A 43 3.07 -1.72 5.94
CA LEU A 43 3.66 -0.90 4.88
C LEU A 43 4.16 0.45 5.45
N ARG A 44 3.38 1.09 6.31
CA ARG A 44 3.82 2.34 6.99
C ARG A 44 5.05 2.13 7.88
N GLY A 45 5.19 0.94 8.47
CA GLY A 45 6.37 0.58 9.27
C GLY A 45 7.69 0.53 8.48
N VAL A 46 7.63 0.39 7.14
CA VAL A 46 8.79 0.31 6.25
C VAL A 46 8.86 1.47 5.24
N LEU A 47 8.18 2.59 5.52
CA LEU A 47 8.31 3.80 4.70
C LEU A 47 9.78 4.23 4.58
N GLY A 48 10.19 4.58 3.37
CA GLY A 48 11.56 4.95 3.05
C GLY A 48 12.50 3.78 2.76
N CYS A 49 12.11 2.54 3.06
CA CYS A 49 12.89 1.34 2.75
C CYS A 49 12.62 0.83 1.33
N THR A 50 13.55 0.03 0.80
CA THR A 50 13.37 -0.66 -0.48
C THR A 50 12.39 -1.83 -0.32
N LEU A 51 11.38 -1.85 -1.18
CA LEU A 51 10.34 -2.86 -1.24
C LEU A 51 10.22 -3.43 -2.65
N GLY A 52 10.05 -4.74 -2.77
CA GLY A 52 9.64 -5.41 -3.99
C GLY A 52 8.15 -5.71 -3.97
N VAL A 53 7.45 -5.38 -5.05
CA VAL A 53 6.01 -5.60 -5.21
C VAL A 53 5.78 -6.42 -6.46
N HIS A 54 5.19 -7.59 -6.32
CA HIS A 54 4.81 -8.44 -7.44
C HIS A 54 3.30 -8.30 -7.66
N LEU A 55 2.92 -7.96 -8.89
CA LEU A 55 1.53 -7.73 -9.25
C LEU A 55 0.87 -9.01 -9.76
N LEU A 56 -0.46 -9.09 -9.65
CA LEU A 56 -1.27 -10.17 -10.21
C LEU A 56 -1.15 -10.26 -11.74
N SER A 57 -0.80 -9.14 -12.40
CA SER A 57 -0.51 -9.08 -13.83
C SER A 57 0.80 -9.77 -14.24
N GLY A 58 1.62 -10.24 -13.27
CA GLY A 58 2.95 -10.79 -13.50
C GLY A 58 4.08 -9.75 -13.52
N GLU A 59 3.75 -8.47 -13.52
CA GLU A 59 4.72 -7.38 -13.46
C GLU A 59 5.34 -7.27 -12.06
N SER A 60 6.59 -6.80 -11.98
CA SER A 60 7.28 -6.56 -10.70
C SER A 60 7.82 -5.14 -10.66
N VAL A 61 7.61 -4.49 -9.53
CA VAL A 61 8.08 -3.13 -9.24
C VAL A 61 9.00 -3.19 -8.03
N ARG A 62 10.18 -2.57 -8.09
CA ARG A 62 11.12 -2.51 -6.98
C ARG A 62 11.67 -1.10 -6.82
N GLY A 63 11.54 -0.57 -5.62
CA GLY A 63 12.05 0.76 -5.32
C GLY A 63 11.81 1.13 -3.86
N ARG A 64 11.99 2.41 -3.54
CA ARG A 64 11.76 2.94 -2.20
C ARG A 64 10.27 3.16 -1.97
N LEU A 65 9.72 2.63 -0.89
CA LEU A 65 8.33 2.90 -0.52
C LEU A 65 8.20 4.36 -0.07
N ALA A 66 7.61 5.18 -0.92
CA ALA A 66 7.45 6.62 -0.67
C ALA A 66 6.18 6.92 0.14
N HIS A 67 5.10 6.17 -0.13
CA HIS A 67 3.81 6.39 0.53
C HIS A 67 3.02 5.08 0.67
N ALA A 68 2.26 4.96 1.77
CA ALA A 68 1.29 3.89 2.02
C ALA A 68 -0.03 4.52 2.47
N GLY A 69 -0.99 4.60 1.54
CA GLY A 69 -2.33 5.14 1.75
C GLY A 69 -3.31 4.10 2.28
N ALA A 70 -4.61 4.41 2.19
CA ALA A 70 -5.69 3.50 2.57
C ALA A 70 -5.87 2.35 1.55
N GLU A 71 -5.77 2.63 0.25
CA GLU A 71 -6.12 1.71 -0.83
C GLU A 71 -4.97 1.46 -1.81
N ALA A 72 -3.88 2.22 -1.71
CA ALA A 72 -2.75 2.15 -2.63
C ALA A 72 -1.45 2.52 -1.95
N LEU A 73 -0.34 2.11 -2.57
CA LEU A 73 1.01 2.50 -2.20
C LEU A 73 1.70 3.21 -3.37
N VAL A 74 2.77 3.97 -3.05
CA VAL A 74 3.63 4.61 -4.05
C VAL A 74 5.05 4.13 -3.86
N ILE A 75 5.63 3.59 -4.93
CA ILE A 75 7.04 3.20 -5.00
C ILE A 75 7.79 4.24 -5.83
N ASP A 76 8.88 4.73 -5.27
CA ASP A 76 9.87 5.52 -5.99
C ASP A 76 10.85 4.57 -6.69
N GLU A 77 10.72 4.44 -8.00
CA GLU A 77 11.78 3.94 -8.90
C GLU A 77 12.73 5.10 -9.25
N ASP A 78 13.80 4.85 -10.01
CA ASP A 78 14.81 5.88 -10.30
C ASP A 78 14.20 7.15 -10.93
N TRP A 79 13.47 6.99 -12.03
CA TRP A 79 12.91 8.09 -12.83
C TRP A 79 11.40 8.25 -12.69
N TYR A 80 10.74 7.29 -12.04
CA TYR A 80 9.28 7.21 -11.96
C TYR A 80 8.80 7.08 -10.53
N GLN A 81 7.59 7.56 -10.31
CA GLN A 81 6.75 7.16 -9.18
C GLN A 81 5.69 6.20 -9.69
N VAL A 82 5.51 5.11 -9.00
CA VAL A 82 4.56 4.05 -9.36
C VAL A 82 3.49 3.95 -8.28
N LEU A 83 2.28 4.34 -8.61
CA LEU A 83 1.09 4.16 -7.77
C LEU A 83 0.52 2.77 -8.04
N ILE A 84 0.35 1.97 -6.99
CA ILE A 84 -0.10 0.58 -7.07
C ILE A 84 -1.29 0.39 -6.12
N PRO A 85 -2.49 0.08 -6.63
CA PRO A 85 -3.63 -0.31 -5.80
C PRO A 85 -3.35 -1.63 -5.06
N TYR A 86 -3.73 -1.75 -3.79
CA TYR A 86 -3.52 -2.98 -3.01
C TYR A 86 -4.14 -4.23 -3.65
N PRO A 87 -5.36 -4.19 -4.23
CA PRO A 87 -5.93 -5.37 -4.90
C PRO A 87 -5.14 -5.90 -6.09
N ALA A 88 -4.27 -5.06 -6.68
CA ALA A 88 -3.41 -5.48 -7.79
C ALA A 88 -2.17 -6.26 -7.36
N VAL A 89 -1.89 -6.34 -6.05
CA VAL A 89 -0.65 -6.94 -5.54
C VAL A 89 -0.85 -8.41 -5.19
N ALA A 90 0.00 -9.26 -5.75
CA ALA A 90 0.08 -10.68 -5.41
C ALA A 90 0.92 -10.92 -4.15
N ARG A 91 2.07 -10.22 -4.02
CA ARG A 91 2.95 -10.36 -2.85
C ARG A 91 3.93 -9.20 -2.70
N TYR A 92 4.40 -9.01 -1.48
CA TYR A 92 5.47 -8.07 -1.13
C TYR A 92 6.75 -8.83 -0.77
N VAL A 93 7.91 -8.27 -1.13
CA VAL A 93 9.24 -8.79 -0.79
C VAL A 93 10.02 -7.69 -0.07
N GLY A 94 10.55 -8.01 1.10
CA GLY A 94 11.25 -7.03 1.95
C GLY A 94 10.35 -6.33 2.97
N LEU A 95 9.07 -6.73 3.09
CA LEU A 95 8.17 -6.23 4.11
C LEU A 95 8.56 -6.81 5.48
N GLY A 96 9.10 -5.98 6.36
CA GLY A 96 9.48 -6.36 7.72
C GLY A 96 8.28 -6.67 8.63
N ARG A 97 8.58 -6.87 9.93
CA ARG A 97 7.55 -7.12 10.96
C ARG A 97 7.07 -5.85 11.66
N LEU A 98 7.73 -4.72 11.43
CA LEU A 98 7.33 -3.44 12.01
C LEU A 98 5.98 -3.00 11.45
N ALA A 99 5.11 -2.51 12.33
CA ALA A 99 3.84 -1.89 11.96
C ALA A 99 3.77 -0.49 12.60
N ARG A 100 3.16 0.45 11.89
CA ARG A 100 2.96 1.81 12.36
C ARG A 100 1.56 2.27 11.99
N SER A 101 0.71 2.47 12.99
CA SER A 101 -0.63 2.99 12.79
C SER A 101 -0.61 4.44 12.29
N GLU A 102 -1.55 4.78 11.41
CA GLU A 102 -1.78 6.17 11.00
C GLU A 102 -2.73 6.83 12.01
N PRO A 103 -2.24 7.82 12.78
CA PRO A 103 -3.07 8.47 13.79
C PRO A 103 -4.13 9.41 13.18
N SER A 104 -3.90 9.90 11.97
CA SER A 104 -4.79 10.83 11.29
C SER A 104 -5.97 10.11 10.63
N VAL A 105 -7.18 10.35 11.12
CA VAL A 105 -8.42 9.85 10.52
C VAL A 105 -8.56 10.30 9.06
N VAL A 106 -8.18 11.55 8.76
CA VAL A 106 -8.24 12.11 7.41
C VAL A 106 -7.31 11.34 6.46
N ARG A 107 -6.06 11.10 6.87
CA ARG A 107 -5.10 10.36 6.04
C ARG A 107 -5.52 8.91 5.82
N ARG A 108 -6.13 8.27 6.81
CA ARG A 108 -6.70 6.92 6.65
C ARG A 108 -7.84 6.88 5.66
N ALA A 109 -8.59 7.99 5.48
CA ALA A 109 -9.71 8.09 4.55
C ALA A 109 -9.30 8.48 3.11
N LEU A 110 -8.03 8.87 2.87
CA LEU A 110 -7.57 9.23 1.54
C LEU A 110 -7.34 7.97 0.69
N GLY A 111 -8.36 7.63 -0.10
CA GLY A 111 -8.36 6.47 -1.00
C GLY A 111 -7.68 6.73 -2.35
N LEU A 112 -7.73 5.70 -3.21
CA LEU A 112 -7.16 5.70 -4.56
C LEU A 112 -7.69 6.87 -5.42
N ALA A 113 -9.00 7.13 -5.37
CA ALA A 113 -9.62 8.23 -6.12
C ALA A 113 -9.01 9.60 -5.78
N HIS A 114 -8.58 9.82 -4.53
CA HIS A 114 -7.91 11.06 -4.13
C HIS A 114 -6.55 11.21 -4.82
N SER A 115 -5.75 10.16 -4.82
CA SER A 115 -4.43 10.14 -5.48
C SER A 115 -4.57 10.36 -6.99
N LEU A 116 -5.55 9.71 -7.62
CA LEU A 116 -5.83 9.89 -9.05
C LEU A 116 -6.27 11.32 -9.39
N ARG A 117 -7.08 11.97 -8.53
CA ARG A 117 -7.46 13.38 -8.71
C ARG A 117 -6.28 14.33 -8.57
N ALA A 118 -5.29 14.01 -7.75
CA ALA A 118 -4.05 14.80 -7.70
C ALA A 118 -3.31 14.70 -9.03
N LEU A 119 -3.08 13.49 -9.56
CA LEU A 119 -2.44 13.28 -10.87
C LEU A 119 -3.21 13.95 -12.02
N ALA A 120 -4.55 13.94 -11.96
CA ALA A 120 -5.39 14.64 -12.95
C ALA A 120 -5.19 16.16 -12.91
N ARG A 121 -5.10 16.77 -11.72
CA ARG A 121 -4.85 18.21 -11.56
C ARG A 121 -3.49 18.62 -12.12
N ASP A 122 -2.48 17.79 -11.90
CA ASP A 122 -1.12 18.02 -12.38
C ASP A 122 -0.98 17.78 -13.90
N ARG A 123 -2.00 17.23 -14.55
CA ARG A 123 -2.01 16.83 -15.96
C ARG A 123 -0.77 15.99 -16.32
N ALA A 124 -0.38 15.13 -15.40
CA ALA A 124 0.77 14.27 -15.57
C ALA A 124 0.55 13.30 -16.74
N GLU A 125 1.58 13.16 -17.58
CA GLU A 125 1.63 12.08 -18.56
C GLU A 125 1.89 10.76 -17.81
N LEU A 126 1.00 9.80 -18.02
CA LEU A 126 0.97 8.55 -17.27
C LEU A 126 1.11 7.37 -18.19
N SER A 127 1.82 6.34 -17.70
CA SER A 127 1.79 5.00 -18.25
C SER A 127 1.00 4.11 -17.30
N ILE A 128 -0.16 3.63 -17.74
CA ILE A 128 -1.12 2.87 -16.94
C ILE A 128 -1.11 1.42 -17.37
N SER A 129 -0.67 0.54 -16.49
CA SER A 129 -0.74 -0.92 -16.68
C SER A 129 -2.09 -1.42 -16.18
N LEU A 130 -2.78 -2.17 -17.01
CA LEU A 130 -4.03 -2.85 -16.68
C LEU A 130 -3.76 -4.33 -16.42
N GLY A 131 -4.35 -4.86 -15.36
CA GLY A 131 -4.34 -6.29 -15.05
C GLY A 131 -5.45 -7.02 -15.80
N GLY A 132 -5.12 -8.16 -16.39
CA GLY A 132 -6.09 -9.03 -17.05
C GLY A 132 -5.58 -10.45 -17.15
N SER A 133 -6.47 -11.40 -17.45
CA SER A 133 -6.13 -12.83 -17.60
C SER A 133 -5.23 -13.13 -18.80
N THR A 134 -5.15 -12.24 -19.77
CA THR A 134 -4.38 -12.40 -21.02
C THR A 134 -3.06 -11.63 -21.04
N GLY A 135 -2.65 -11.03 -19.92
CA GLY A 135 -1.41 -10.26 -19.82
C GLY A 135 -1.61 -8.79 -19.45
N VAL A 136 -0.54 -8.00 -19.56
CA VAL A 136 -0.54 -6.57 -19.25
C VAL A 136 -0.91 -5.79 -20.51
N THR A 137 -2.01 -5.04 -20.44
CA THR A 137 -2.32 -3.98 -21.42
C THR A 137 -1.81 -2.66 -20.88
N ARG A 138 -1.15 -1.86 -21.70
CA ARG A 138 -0.62 -0.55 -21.32
C ARG A 138 -1.33 0.57 -22.07
N LEU A 139 -1.75 1.59 -21.33
CA LEU A 139 -2.31 2.83 -21.86
C LEU A 139 -1.36 3.97 -21.53
N GLU A 140 -1.07 4.82 -22.52
CA GLU A 140 -0.32 6.05 -22.34
C GLU A 140 -1.28 7.23 -22.49
N GLY A 141 -1.30 8.14 -21.51
CA GLY A 141 -2.23 9.25 -21.58
C GLY A 141 -2.24 10.12 -20.33
N VAL A 142 -3.21 11.03 -20.28
CA VAL A 142 -3.50 11.89 -19.14
C VAL A 142 -4.87 11.55 -18.58
N ILE A 143 -5.06 11.74 -17.28
CA ILE A 143 -6.36 11.58 -16.66
C ILE A 143 -7.22 12.78 -17.02
N ASP A 144 -8.37 12.52 -17.67
CA ASP A 144 -9.37 13.53 -17.97
C ASP A 144 -10.38 13.67 -16.83
N ARG A 145 -10.86 12.56 -16.30
CA ARG A 145 -11.85 12.53 -15.23
C ARG A 145 -11.59 11.37 -14.25
N VAL A 146 -11.93 11.59 -12.97
CA VAL A 146 -11.91 10.56 -11.93
C VAL A 146 -13.29 10.43 -11.32
N GLY A 147 -13.93 9.30 -11.53
CA GLY A 147 -15.21 8.94 -10.93
C GLY A 147 -15.07 8.40 -9.51
N LYS A 148 -16.07 7.67 -9.06
CA LYS A 148 -16.06 7.00 -7.76
C LYS A 148 -15.20 5.73 -7.79
N ASP A 149 -15.28 4.97 -8.87
CA ASP A 149 -14.74 3.62 -9.06
C ASP A 149 -14.13 3.41 -10.47
N TYR A 150 -13.96 4.49 -11.24
CA TYR A 150 -13.35 4.49 -12.56
C TYR A 150 -12.53 5.76 -12.81
N VAL A 151 -11.70 5.70 -13.84
CA VAL A 151 -10.94 6.83 -14.38
C VAL A 151 -11.06 6.87 -15.90
N ASP A 152 -11.29 8.07 -16.45
CA ASP A 152 -11.24 8.34 -17.89
C ASP A 152 -9.83 8.82 -18.25
N VAL A 153 -9.21 8.14 -19.20
CA VAL A 153 -7.85 8.41 -19.69
C VAL A 153 -7.93 8.83 -21.14
N ALA A 154 -7.47 10.03 -21.44
CA ALA A 154 -7.32 10.51 -22.80
C ALA A 154 -5.94 10.11 -23.34
N ALA A 155 -5.91 9.39 -24.45
CA ALA A 155 -4.67 8.98 -25.09
C ALA A 155 -3.85 10.20 -25.53
N VAL A 156 -2.54 10.17 -25.28
CA VAL A 156 -1.59 11.17 -25.78
C VAL A 156 -0.76 10.52 -26.87
N THR A 157 -0.81 11.08 -28.11
CA THR A 157 0.07 10.64 -29.19
C THR A 157 1.47 11.22 -28.94
N PRO A 158 2.52 10.39 -28.80
CA PRO A 158 3.88 10.88 -28.61
C PRO A 158 4.30 11.78 -29.79
N GLY A 159 4.70 13.02 -29.50
CA GLY A 159 5.28 13.94 -30.50
C GLY A 159 4.36 15.03 -31.07
N GLU A 160 3.08 15.06 -30.73
CA GLU A 160 2.20 16.16 -31.13
C GLU A 160 2.08 17.22 -30.03
N ALA A 161 2.53 18.44 -30.35
CA ALA A 161 2.34 19.60 -29.48
C ALA A 161 0.84 19.84 -29.24
N ARG A 162 0.48 19.99 -27.96
CA ARG A 162 -0.83 20.34 -27.38
C ARG A 162 -1.70 21.24 -28.30
N ARG A 163 -2.43 20.66 -29.21
CA ARG A 163 -3.56 21.35 -29.84
C ARG A 163 -4.83 20.70 -29.32
N SER A 164 -5.66 21.49 -28.67
CA SER A 164 -6.90 21.16 -28.00
C SER A 164 -8.02 20.57 -28.89
N ARG A 165 -7.71 19.98 -30.03
CA ARG A 165 -8.64 19.39 -30.99
C ARG A 165 -8.40 17.93 -31.35
N HIS A 166 -7.36 17.30 -30.79
CA HIS A 166 -7.17 15.86 -30.90
C HIS A 166 -7.28 15.25 -29.50
N VAL A 167 -8.52 15.22 -28.99
CA VAL A 167 -8.90 14.30 -27.93
C VAL A 167 -8.88 12.94 -28.62
N GLY A 168 -7.77 12.20 -28.52
CA GLY A 168 -7.72 10.82 -28.89
C GLY A 168 -8.80 10.06 -28.14
N ASP A 169 -9.05 8.82 -28.50
CA ASP A 169 -10.06 8.01 -27.85
C ASP A 169 -9.90 8.03 -26.32
N VAL A 170 -10.97 8.37 -25.62
CA VAL A 170 -11.00 8.34 -24.16
C VAL A 170 -11.34 6.92 -23.73
N SER A 171 -10.46 6.33 -22.95
CA SER A 171 -10.67 5.01 -22.36
C SER A 171 -11.18 5.14 -20.93
N THR A 172 -12.34 4.55 -20.64
CA THR A 172 -12.85 4.44 -19.26
C THR A 172 -12.32 3.15 -18.62
N VAL A 173 -11.56 3.30 -17.54
CA VAL A 173 -10.89 2.21 -16.84
C VAL A 173 -11.47 2.06 -15.43
N PRO A 174 -12.10 0.93 -15.06
CA PRO A 174 -12.50 0.65 -13.70
C PRO A 174 -11.28 0.55 -12.76
N PHE A 175 -11.37 1.01 -11.53
CA PHE A 175 -10.26 0.92 -10.56
C PHE A 175 -9.80 -0.52 -10.34
N ALA A 176 -10.72 -1.48 -10.40
CA ALA A 176 -10.41 -2.89 -10.26
C ALA A 176 -9.50 -3.45 -11.38
N ALA A 177 -9.46 -2.79 -12.54
CA ALA A 177 -8.59 -3.16 -13.65
C ALA A 177 -7.19 -2.53 -13.58
N LEU A 178 -6.97 -1.54 -12.69
CA LEU A 178 -5.70 -0.87 -12.54
C LEU A 178 -4.68 -1.80 -11.87
N ALA A 179 -3.55 -2.05 -12.54
CA ALA A 179 -2.43 -2.79 -11.97
C ALA A 179 -1.35 -1.84 -11.43
N ALA A 180 -0.90 -0.88 -12.23
CA ALA A 180 0.08 0.12 -11.82
C ALA A 180 -0.07 1.39 -12.67
N ILE A 181 0.22 2.54 -12.07
CA ILE A 181 0.24 3.84 -12.75
C ILE A 181 1.60 4.47 -12.53
N ARG A 182 2.35 4.69 -13.62
CA ARG A 182 3.66 5.34 -13.59
C ARG A 182 3.56 6.78 -14.02
N SER A 183 4.13 7.66 -13.25
CA SER A 183 4.37 9.06 -13.61
C SER A 183 5.85 9.37 -13.52
N ARG A 184 6.36 10.22 -14.43
CA ARG A 184 7.73 10.73 -14.30
C ARG A 184 7.84 11.58 -13.05
N LYS A 185 8.95 11.44 -12.32
CA LYS A 185 9.27 12.35 -11.24
C LYS A 185 9.51 13.74 -11.85
N HIS A 186 8.85 14.75 -11.31
CA HIS A 186 9.29 16.11 -11.59
C HIS A 186 10.70 16.24 -11.01
N ALA A 187 11.67 16.58 -11.86
CA ALA A 187 12.98 16.99 -11.37
C ALA A 187 12.72 18.22 -10.49
N GLY A 188 12.80 18.04 -9.17
CA GLY A 188 12.73 19.14 -8.24
C GLY A 188 13.88 20.10 -8.54
N LEU A 189 13.54 21.36 -8.76
CA LEU A 189 14.46 22.49 -8.76
C LEU A 189 15.07 22.63 -7.37
#